data_5e4fecb79f1317474097a5dd4477e824
#
_entry.id   5e4fecb79f1317474097a5dd4477e824
#
_cell.length_a   1.000
_cell.length_b   1.000
_cell.length_c   1.000
_cell.angle_alpha   90.00
_cell.angle_beta   90.00
_cell.angle_gamma   90.00
#
_symmetry.space_group_name_H-M   'P 1'
#
loop_
_entity.id
_entity.type
_entity.pdbx_description
1 polymer ?
#
loop_
_entity_poly.entity_id
_entity_poly.type
_entity_poly.pdbx_seq_one_letter_code
_entity_poly.pdbx_strand_id
1 'polypeptide(L)'
;MAFSQDFLQELSDRNPIEDVVGEYVQFTKRSGQNLFGLCPFHSEKTPSFSVSPSKQIYHCFGCGKGGSVINFIMEIENLSFPEAVEF
;
A
#
# COMPACT_ATOMS: atom_id res chain seq x y z
N MET A 1 20.29 -11.18 -1.15
CA MET A 1 20.80 -10.07 -1.97
C MET A 1 20.10 -8.78 -1.59
N ALA A 2 20.85 -7.70 -1.49
CA ALA A 2 20.28 -6.41 -1.10
C ALA A 2 20.01 -5.57 -2.36
N PHE A 3 18.91 -4.84 -2.34
CA PHE A 3 18.57 -3.89 -3.40
C PHE A 3 19.06 -2.51 -2.96
N SER A 4 19.57 -1.71 -3.89
CA SER A 4 20.03 -0.37 -3.56
C SER A 4 18.85 0.54 -3.22
N GLN A 5 19.12 1.58 -2.44
CA GLN A 5 18.09 2.55 -2.08
C GLN A 5 17.56 3.27 -3.33
N ASP A 6 18.46 3.59 -4.26
CA ASP A 6 18.06 4.25 -5.51
C ASP A 6 17.13 3.37 -6.34
N PHE A 7 17.42 2.06 -6.40
CA PHE A 7 16.56 1.12 -7.13
C PHE A 7 15.18 1.04 -6.47
N LEU A 8 15.14 0.93 -5.16
CA LEU A 8 13.88 0.82 -4.44
C LEU A 8 13.05 2.10 -4.56
N GLN A 9 13.72 3.26 -4.54
CA GLN A 9 13.04 4.53 -4.69
C GLN A 9 12.44 4.65 -6.10
N GLU A 10 13.19 4.28 -7.12
CA GLU A 10 12.68 4.30 -8.49
C GLU A 10 11.53 3.34 -8.67
N LEU A 11 11.62 2.15 -8.07
CA LEU A 11 10.55 1.17 -8.12
C LEU A 11 9.28 1.73 -7.51
N SER A 12 9.39 2.39 -6.37
CA SER A 12 8.26 3.04 -5.71
C SER A 12 7.68 4.14 -6.58
N ASP A 13 8.53 4.97 -7.18
CA ASP A 13 8.07 6.09 -8.02
C ASP A 13 7.33 5.60 -9.27
N ARG A 14 7.71 4.45 -9.80
CA ARG A 14 7.07 3.89 -10.99
C ARG A 14 5.79 3.11 -10.69
N ASN A 15 5.51 2.88 -9.41
CA ASN A 15 4.34 2.14 -8.98
C ASN A 15 3.57 2.97 -7.96
N PRO A 16 2.75 3.94 -8.43
CA PRO A 16 1.97 4.76 -7.51
C PRO A 16 1.14 3.91 -6.58
N ILE A 17 1.23 4.16 -5.29
CA ILE A 17 0.57 3.31 -4.30
C ILE A 17 -0.95 3.29 -4.48
N GLU A 18 -1.53 4.39 -4.91
CA GLU A 18 -2.97 4.45 -5.14
C GLU A 18 -3.42 3.51 -6.26
N ASP A 19 -2.56 3.31 -7.26
CA ASP A 19 -2.86 2.40 -8.36
C ASP A 19 -2.69 0.95 -7.93
N VAL A 20 -1.61 0.66 -7.21
CA VAL A 20 -1.33 -0.69 -6.73
C VAL A 20 -2.39 -1.15 -5.75
N VAL A 21 -2.67 -0.34 -4.74
CA VAL A 21 -3.68 -0.65 -3.74
C VAL A 21 -5.08 -0.68 -4.36
N GLY A 22 -5.32 0.18 -5.34
CA GLY A 22 -6.61 0.26 -6.01
C GLY A 22 -7.04 -1.02 -6.72
N GLU A 23 -6.10 -1.93 -7.00
CA GLU A 23 -6.43 -3.22 -7.59
C GLU A 23 -7.03 -4.19 -6.57
N TYR A 24 -6.84 -3.90 -5.27
CA TYR A 24 -7.33 -4.76 -4.18
C TYR A 24 -8.39 -4.08 -3.34
N VAL A 25 -8.38 -2.76 -3.29
CA VAL A 25 -9.24 -1.96 -2.42
C VAL A 25 -10.00 -0.95 -3.25
N GLN A 26 -11.31 -0.89 -3.06
CA GLN A 26 -12.12 0.15 -3.68
C GLN A 26 -12.13 1.37 -2.77
N PHE A 27 -11.61 2.48 -3.27
CA PHE A 27 -11.62 3.72 -2.50
C PHE A 27 -13.01 4.35 -2.57
N THR A 28 -13.60 4.56 -1.41
CA THR A 28 -14.96 5.08 -1.32
C THR A 28 -15.03 6.51 -0.77
N LYS A 29 -13.89 7.02 -0.26
CA LYS A 29 -13.86 8.33 0.36
C LYS A 29 -12.51 8.99 0.08
N ARG A 30 -12.51 10.31 0.00
CA ARG A 30 -11.29 11.09 -0.17
C ARG A 30 -11.32 12.23 0.84
N SER A 31 -10.18 12.46 1.49
CA SER A 31 -10.00 13.60 2.39
C SER A 31 -8.67 14.26 2.06
N GLY A 32 -8.71 15.46 1.47
CA GLY A 32 -7.50 16.10 1.00
C GLY A 32 -6.87 15.27 -0.09
N GLN A 33 -5.62 14.88 0.10
CA GLN A 33 -4.88 14.05 -0.85
C GLN A 33 -4.90 12.57 -0.48
N ASN A 34 -5.59 12.22 0.61
CA ASN A 34 -5.63 10.85 1.07
C ASN A 34 -6.89 10.15 0.57
N LEU A 35 -6.74 8.86 0.25
CA LEU A 35 -7.84 8.01 -0.20
C LEU A 35 -8.16 7.01 0.89
N PHE A 36 -9.45 6.70 1.06
CA PHE A 36 -9.90 5.80 2.11
C PHE A 36 -10.78 4.70 1.54
N GLY A 37 -10.66 3.52 2.13
CA GLY A 37 -11.45 2.36 1.75
C GLY A 37 -11.47 1.34 2.87
N LEU A 38 -12.08 0.18 2.59
CA LEU A 38 -12.13 -0.90 3.56
C LEU A 38 -10.80 -1.65 3.54
N CYS A 39 -10.29 -1.97 4.72
CA CYS A 39 -9.01 -2.66 4.84
C CYS A 39 -9.10 -4.07 4.25
N PRO A 40 -8.16 -4.45 3.35
CA PRO A 40 -8.18 -5.79 2.78
C PRO A 40 -7.60 -6.85 3.70
N PHE A 41 -7.00 -6.44 4.82
CA PHE A 41 -6.35 -7.37 5.75
C PHE A 41 -7.27 -7.88 6.83
N HIS A 42 -8.44 -7.27 7.01
CA HIS A 42 -9.43 -7.72 7.97
C HIS A 42 -10.82 -7.26 7.54
N SER A 43 -11.85 -7.90 8.08
CA SER A 43 -13.23 -7.53 7.79
C SER A 43 -13.61 -6.29 8.58
N GLU A 44 -14.12 -5.27 7.88
CA GLU A 44 -14.50 -4.03 8.52
C GLU A 44 -15.56 -3.33 7.68
N LYS A 45 -16.45 -2.58 8.34
CA LYS A 45 -17.54 -1.88 7.67
C LYS A 45 -17.26 -0.40 7.46
N THR A 46 -16.27 0.13 8.16
CA THR A 46 -15.92 1.55 8.04
C THR A 46 -14.62 1.72 7.24
N PRO A 47 -14.51 2.76 6.40
CA PRO A 47 -13.30 2.96 5.61
C PRO A 47 -12.17 3.51 6.48
N SER A 48 -11.46 2.60 7.14
CA SER A 48 -10.34 2.92 8.02
C SER A 48 -8.97 2.73 7.36
N PHE A 49 -8.94 2.19 6.14
CA PHE A 49 -7.70 1.97 5.41
C PHE A 49 -7.39 3.20 4.58
N SER A 50 -6.26 3.85 4.85
CA SER A 50 -5.90 5.07 4.16
C SER A 50 -4.66 4.90 3.32
N VAL A 51 -4.61 5.64 2.20
CA VAL A 51 -3.46 5.68 1.30
C VAL A 51 -3.08 7.14 1.09
N SER A 52 -1.80 7.44 1.23
CA SER A 52 -1.26 8.77 0.98
C SER A 52 -0.41 8.73 -0.29
N PRO A 53 -0.96 9.16 -1.45
CA PRO A 53 -0.20 9.10 -2.69
C PRO A 53 1.07 9.94 -2.67
N SER A 54 1.04 11.10 -2.04
CA SER A 54 2.20 11.98 -2.00
C SER A 54 3.36 11.39 -1.19
N LYS A 55 3.04 10.59 -0.17
CA LYS A 55 4.05 9.96 0.68
C LYS A 55 4.31 8.52 0.27
N GLN A 56 3.52 7.96 -0.63
CA GLN A 56 3.65 6.58 -1.09
C GLN A 56 3.57 5.58 0.07
N ILE A 57 2.64 5.81 0.99
CA ILE A 57 2.43 4.91 2.13
C ILE A 57 0.95 4.64 2.32
N TYR A 58 0.67 3.54 3.02
CA TYR A 58 -0.68 3.21 3.45
C TYR A 58 -0.70 3.01 4.96
N HIS A 59 -1.88 3.11 5.54
CA HIS A 59 -2.06 2.86 6.97
C HIS A 59 -3.50 2.48 7.24
N CYS A 60 -3.70 1.41 8.01
CA CYS A 60 -5.03 1.02 8.44
C CYS A 60 -5.22 1.41 9.91
N PHE A 61 -6.13 2.33 10.16
CA PHE A 61 -6.40 2.78 11.52
C PHE A 61 -7.14 1.74 12.36
N GLY A 62 -7.69 0.72 11.70
CA GLY A 62 -8.39 -0.36 12.38
C GLY A 62 -7.47 -1.45 12.91
N CYS A 63 -6.50 -1.88 12.13
CA CYS A 63 -5.60 -2.97 12.53
C CYS A 63 -4.15 -2.54 12.74
N GLY A 64 -3.80 -1.31 12.41
CA GLY A 64 -2.45 -0.80 12.62
C GLY A 64 -1.41 -1.16 11.57
N LYS A 65 -1.80 -1.91 10.54
CA LYS A 65 -0.86 -2.24 9.47
C LYS A 65 -0.56 -1.00 8.63
N GLY A 66 0.68 -0.89 8.16
CA GLY A 66 1.07 0.25 7.34
C GLY A 66 2.43 0.04 6.72
N GLY A 67 2.78 0.90 5.76
CA GLY A 67 4.08 0.85 5.11
C GLY A 67 4.04 1.37 3.68
N SER A 68 5.03 0.95 2.91
CA SER A 68 5.19 1.36 1.52
C SER A 68 4.47 0.41 0.55
N VAL A 69 4.61 0.69 -0.75
CA VAL A 69 4.06 -0.18 -1.81
C VAL A 69 4.55 -1.62 -1.65
N ILE A 70 5.85 -1.80 -1.40
CA ILE A 70 6.42 -3.14 -1.28
C ILE A 70 5.87 -3.85 -0.05
N ASN A 71 5.73 -3.13 1.06
CA ASN A 71 5.12 -3.70 2.26
C ASN A 71 3.69 -4.15 2.00
N PHE A 72 2.93 -3.37 1.23
CA PHE A 72 1.57 -3.73 0.88
C PHE A 72 1.53 -5.04 0.08
N ILE A 73 2.38 -5.15 -0.93
CA ILE A 73 2.41 -6.37 -1.75
C ILE A 73 2.84 -7.58 -0.93
N MET A 74 3.83 -7.41 -0.05
CA MET A 74 4.26 -8.50 0.83
C MET A 74 3.10 -9.02 1.69
N GLU A 75 2.29 -8.12 2.21
CA GLU A 75 1.19 -8.50 3.08
C GLU A 75 0.01 -9.07 2.31
N ILE A 76 -0.38 -8.45 1.20
CA ILE A 76 -1.58 -8.85 0.47
C ILE A 76 -1.37 -10.14 -0.34
N GLU A 77 -0.16 -10.32 -0.88
CA GLU A 77 0.17 -11.50 -1.69
C GLU A 77 0.94 -12.55 -0.90
N ASN A 78 1.26 -12.25 0.36
CA ASN A 78 2.00 -13.13 1.24
C ASN A 78 3.35 -13.53 0.64
N LEU A 79 4.10 -12.52 0.21
CA LEU A 79 5.40 -12.71 -0.43
C LEU A 79 6.53 -12.22 0.47
N SER A 80 7.74 -12.76 0.23
CA SER A 80 8.94 -12.23 0.85
C SER A 80 9.32 -10.91 0.19
N PHE A 81 10.26 -10.18 0.80
CA PHE A 81 10.71 -8.91 0.25
C PHE A 81 11.22 -9.03 -1.19
N PRO A 82 12.15 -9.96 -1.50
CA PRO A 82 12.60 -10.10 -2.90
C PRO A 82 11.49 -10.47 -3.86
N GLU A 83 10.57 -11.33 -3.43
CA GLU A 83 9.43 -11.71 -4.27
C GLU A 83 8.52 -10.53 -4.55
N ALA A 84 8.28 -9.69 -3.56
CA ALA A 84 7.43 -8.51 -3.72
C ALA A 84 8.06 -7.51 -4.69
N VAL A 85 9.37 -7.35 -4.64
CA VAL A 85 10.08 -6.43 -5.55
C VAL A 85 9.93 -6.87 -7.00
N GLU A 86 9.90 -8.18 -7.24
CA GLU A 86 9.78 -8.72 -8.59
C GLU A 86 8.33 -8.91 -9.03
N PHE A 87 7.39 -8.70 -8.14
CA PHE A 87 5.96 -8.84 -8.45
C PHE A 87 5.49 -7.66 -9.28
#